data_ba0de8eaf6b3101693774bec458facf0
#
_entry.id   ba0de8eaf6b3101693774bec458facf0
#
_cell.length_a   1.000
_cell.length_b   1.000
_cell.length_c   1.000
_cell.angle_alpha   90.00
_cell.angle_beta   90.00
_cell.angle_gamma   90.00
#
_symmetry.space_group_name_H-M   'P 1'
#
loop_
_entity.id
_entity.type
_entity.pdbx_description
1 polymer ?
#
loop_
_entity_poly.entity_id
_entity_poly.type
_entity_poly.pdbx_seq_one_letter_code
_entity_poly.pdbx_strand_id
1 'polypeptide(L)'
;MMKIMIEETKDADKIAKLNESVQNLHYERYPEYFKPYSYESVLQYVKEQLSKDNYHAYIIGDQNNEYGYVLFFERNYMENPFRKAYKGIQIEHICIKKEYRNIGYGNKLMDSVQEYANKIGATQIELSYWELNTEAERFYKNAGYKRNISFVVKKL
;
A
#
# COMPACT_ATOMS: atom_id res chain seq x y z
N MET A 1 -22.47 -0.02 -18.84
CA MET A 1 -21.56 -0.54 -17.80
C MET A 1 -20.34 0.37 -17.70
N MET A 2 -20.02 0.88 -16.53
CA MET A 2 -18.84 1.73 -16.35
C MET A 2 -17.56 0.89 -16.42
N LYS A 3 -16.59 1.39 -17.18
CA LYS A 3 -15.30 0.73 -17.33
C LYS A 3 -14.42 1.02 -16.12
N ILE A 4 -13.94 -0.03 -15.45
CA ILE A 4 -12.97 0.10 -14.37
C ILE A 4 -11.59 0.34 -14.98
N MET A 5 -10.87 1.31 -14.45
CA MET A 5 -9.53 1.70 -14.88
C MET A 5 -8.57 1.70 -13.70
N ILE A 6 -7.32 1.34 -13.97
CA ILE A 6 -6.21 1.53 -13.04
C ILE A 6 -5.20 2.43 -13.72
N GLU A 7 -4.85 3.52 -13.05
CA GLU A 7 -3.94 4.51 -13.59
C GLU A 7 -2.87 4.88 -12.58
N GLU A 8 -1.64 5.03 -13.08
CA GLU A 8 -0.58 5.62 -12.29
C GLU A 8 -0.86 7.11 -12.08
N THR A 9 -0.59 7.61 -10.88
CA THR A 9 -0.84 9.00 -10.54
C THR A 9 0.28 9.59 -9.70
N LYS A 10 0.50 10.88 -9.86
CA LYS A 10 1.27 11.75 -8.96
C LYS A 10 0.36 12.73 -8.20
N ASP A 11 -0.95 12.58 -8.32
CA ASP A 11 -1.94 13.44 -7.65
C ASP A 11 -2.08 13.05 -6.18
N ALA A 12 -1.31 13.73 -5.34
CA ALA A 12 -1.29 13.50 -3.90
C ALA A 12 -2.64 13.85 -3.22
N ASP A 13 -3.42 14.77 -3.79
CA ASP A 13 -4.74 15.13 -3.26
C ASP A 13 -5.69 13.94 -3.26
N LYS A 14 -5.76 13.22 -4.38
CA LYS A 14 -6.59 12.02 -4.51
C LYS A 14 -6.19 10.94 -3.50
N ILE A 15 -4.90 10.68 -3.37
CA ILE A 15 -4.37 9.70 -2.41
C ILE A 15 -4.69 10.12 -0.98
N ALA A 16 -4.46 11.39 -0.64
CA ALA A 16 -4.72 11.89 0.71
C ALA A 16 -6.19 11.75 1.11
N LYS A 17 -7.12 12.06 0.20
CA LYS A 17 -8.56 11.89 0.44
C LYS A 17 -8.96 10.43 0.61
N LEU A 18 -8.40 9.53 -0.19
CA LEU A 18 -8.66 8.09 -0.11
C LEU A 18 -8.08 7.44 1.15
N ASN A 19 -7.05 8.03 1.75
CA ASN A 19 -6.38 7.47 2.93
C ASN A 19 -7.22 7.54 4.22
N GLU A 20 -8.21 8.41 4.32
CA GLU A 20 -8.96 8.67 5.55
C GLU A 20 -9.44 7.40 6.25
N SER A 21 -10.06 6.49 5.51
CA SER A 21 -10.66 5.29 6.09
C SER A 21 -9.63 4.34 6.68
N VAL A 22 -8.48 4.16 6.05
CA VAL A 22 -7.42 3.27 6.54
C VAL A 22 -6.68 3.90 7.72
N GLN A 23 -6.44 5.21 7.70
CA GLN A 23 -5.82 5.90 8.83
C GLN A 23 -6.70 5.87 10.07
N ASN A 24 -8.00 6.11 9.92
CA ASN A 24 -8.94 6.03 11.02
C ASN A 24 -9.01 4.61 11.61
N LEU A 25 -9.00 3.58 10.75
CA LEU A 25 -8.96 2.19 11.20
C LEU A 25 -7.71 1.89 12.05
N HIS A 26 -6.54 2.34 11.60
CA HIS A 26 -5.30 2.17 12.35
C HIS A 26 -5.33 2.91 13.68
N TYR A 27 -5.83 4.15 13.70
CA TYR A 27 -5.96 4.94 14.92
C TYR A 27 -6.92 4.30 15.93
N GLU A 28 -8.05 3.78 15.48
CA GLU A 28 -9.01 3.07 16.34
C GLU A 28 -8.42 1.82 16.98
N ARG A 29 -7.65 1.05 16.21
CA ARG A 29 -7.07 -0.22 16.68
C ARG A 29 -5.78 -0.06 17.47
N TYR A 30 -4.97 0.94 17.12
CA TYR A 30 -3.65 1.17 17.71
C TYR A 30 -3.42 2.66 18.00
N PRO A 31 -4.22 3.27 18.89
CA PRO A 31 -4.12 4.72 19.18
C PRO A 31 -2.78 5.13 19.81
N GLU A 32 -2.05 4.18 20.38
CA GLU A 32 -0.71 4.41 20.95
C GLU A 32 0.39 4.59 19.88
N TYR A 33 0.14 4.11 18.65
CA TYR A 33 1.11 4.19 17.55
C TYR A 33 0.68 5.13 16.44
N PHE A 34 -0.62 5.30 16.23
CA PHE A 34 -1.17 6.06 15.12
C PHE A 34 -1.81 7.36 15.56
N LYS A 35 -1.70 8.37 14.71
CA LYS A 35 -2.39 9.66 14.87
C LYS A 35 -3.78 9.61 14.24
N PRO A 36 -4.72 10.44 14.71
CA PRO A 36 -5.96 10.68 13.97
C PRO A 36 -5.65 11.17 12.56
N TYR A 37 -6.55 10.90 11.62
CA TYR A 37 -6.42 11.39 10.27
C TYR A 37 -6.36 12.92 10.21
N SER A 38 -5.42 13.45 9.45
CA SER A 38 -5.30 14.85 9.09
C SER A 38 -5.00 14.95 7.60
N TYR A 39 -5.95 15.51 6.84
CA TYR A 39 -5.80 15.66 5.39
C TYR A 39 -4.52 16.41 5.02
N GLU A 40 -4.24 17.55 5.66
CA GLU A 40 -3.08 18.38 5.36
C GLU A 40 -1.76 17.63 5.60
N SER A 41 -1.67 16.91 6.71
CA SER A 41 -0.47 16.13 7.06
C SER A 41 -0.25 14.98 6.09
N VAL A 42 -1.31 14.27 5.72
CA VAL A 42 -1.23 13.16 4.75
C VAL A 42 -0.90 13.70 3.37
N LEU A 43 -1.53 14.80 2.94
CA LEU A 43 -1.24 15.45 1.66
C LEU A 43 0.24 15.82 1.55
N GLN A 44 0.80 16.47 2.57
CA GLN A 44 2.20 16.87 2.60
C GLN A 44 3.13 15.65 2.50
N TYR A 45 2.86 14.62 3.29
CA TYR A 45 3.63 13.38 3.26
C TYR A 45 3.60 12.73 1.87
N VAL A 46 2.42 12.56 1.30
CA VAL A 46 2.27 11.92 -0.02
C VAL A 46 2.96 12.72 -1.12
N LYS A 47 2.85 14.06 -1.08
CA LYS A 47 3.59 14.93 -2.02
C LYS A 47 5.11 14.68 -1.95
N GLU A 48 5.66 14.62 -0.75
CA GLU A 48 7.09 14.36 -0.55
C GLU A 48 7.49 12.98 -1.08
N GLN A 49 6.71 11.93 -0.80
CA GLN A 49 7.03 10.61 -1.28
C GLN A 49 6.92 10.51 -2.80
N LEU A 50 5.83 10.99 -3.39
CA LEU A 50 5.62 10.94 -4.85
C LEU A 50 6.57 11.83 -5.65
N SER A 51 7.29 12.76 -5.01
CA SER A 51 8.37 13.51 -5.66
C SER A 51 9.63 12.68 -5.88
N LYS A 52 9.76 11.52 -5.23
CA LYS A 52 10.91 10.63 -5.39
C LYS A 52 10.70 9.70 -6.58
N ASP A 53 11.76 9.43 -7.33
CA ASP A 53 11.70 8.61 -8.55
C ASP A 53 11.31 7.16 -8.27
N ASN A 54 11.61 6.64 -7.07
CA ASN A 54 11.31 5.27 -6.68
C ASN A 54 9.93 5.07 -6.06
N TYR A 55 9.11 6.13 -5.90
CA TYR A 55 7.76 6.05 -5.37
C TYR A 55 6.71 6.09 -6.47
N HIS A 56 5.70 5.26 -6.33
CA HIS A 56 4.60 5.09 -7.28
C HIS A 56 3.27 4.97 -6.58
N ALA A 57 2.22 5.42 -7.22
CA ALA A 57 0.85 5.23 -6.78
C ALA A 57 -0.03 4.85 -7.97
N TYR A 58 -0.92 3.87 -7.75
CA TYR A 58 -2.00 3.55 -8.68
C TYR A 58 -3.34 3.84 -8.02
N ILE A 59 -4.25 4.40 -8.80
CA ILE A 59 -5.65 4.58 -8.42
C ILE A 59 -6.51 3.64 -9.25
N ILE A 60 -7.46 2.98 -8.60
CA ILE A 60 -8.53 2.22 -9.25
C ILE A 60 -9.84 2.99 -9.13
N GLY A 61 -10.57 3.07 -10.23
CA GLY A 61 -11.85 3.79 -10.28
C GLY A 61 -12.54 3.65 -11.61
N ASP A 62 -13.54 4.48 -11.82
CA ASP A 62 -14.18 4.71 -13.10
C ASP A 62 -14.05 6.17 -13.53
N GLN A 63 -14.77 6.59 -14.57
CA GLN A 63 -14.72 7.97 -15.08
C GLN A 63 -15.13 9.04 -14.05
N ASN A 64 -15.90 8.66 -13.03
CA ASN A 64 -16.52 9.60 -12.10
C ASN A 64 -16.02 9.44 -10.65
N ASN A 65 -15.48 8.28 -10.29
CA ASN A 65 -15.17 7.96 -8.90
C ASN A 65 -13.85 7.20 -8.75
N GLU A 66 -13.08 7.59 -7.75
CA GLU A 66 -11.96 6.80 -7.26
C GLU A 66 -12.47 5.80 -6.20
N TYR A 67 -12.10 4.53 -6.36
CA TYR A 67 -12.49 3.44 -5.45
C TYR A 67 -11.43 3.10 -4.42
N GLY A 68 -10.18 3.34 -4.77
CA GLY A 68 -9.05 3.03 -3.90
C GLY A 68 -7.71 3.33 -4.55
N TYR A 69 -6.64 3.05 -3.80
CA TYR A 69 -5.28 3.27 -4.27
C TYR A 69 -4.31 2.25 -3.65
N VAL A 70 -3.14 2.16 -4.25
CA VAL A 70 -1.95 1.55 -3.67
C VAL A 70 -0.78 2.52 -3.81
N LEU A 71 -0.04 2.72 -2.70
CA LEU A 71 1.20 3.49 -2.66
C LEU A 71 2.35 2.51 -2.37
N PHE A 72 3.38 2.54 -3.20
CA PHE A 72 4.49 1.61 -3.10
C PHE A 72 5.79 2.23 -3.59
N PHE A 73 6.91 1.60 -3.26
CA PHE A 73 8.21 2.08 -3.71
C PHE A 73 9.16 0.92 -4.03
N GLU A 74 10.11 1.20 -4.92
CA GLU A 74 11.22 0.31 -5.23
C GLU A 74 12.23 0.36 -4.09
N ARG A 75 12.67 -0.82 -3.66
CA ARG A 75 13.65 -0.97 -2.60
C ARG A 75 14.80 -1.85 -3.07
N ASN A 76 15.99 -1.23 -3.15
CA ASN A 76 17.20 -1.92 -3.51
C ASN A 76 18.00 -2.26 -2.25
N TYR A 77 18.10 -3.55 -1.94
CA TYR A 77 18.93 -4.03 -0.85
C TYR A 77 20.33 -4.30 -1.37
N MET A 78 21.29 -3.55 -0.86
CA MET A 78 22.68 -3.73 -1.23
C MET A 78 23.27 -4.95 -0.54
N GLU A 79 24.17 -5.65 -1.23
CA GLU A 79 24.92 -6.75 -0.63
C GLU A 79 25.80 -6.25 0.53
N ASN A 80 25.86 -7.06 1.58
CA ASN A 80 26.76 -6.84 2.70
C ASN A 80 27.26 -8.20 3.23
N PRO A 81 28.15 -8.25 4.22
CA PRO A 81 28.69 -9.53 4.70
C PRO A 81 27.65 -10.55 5.18
N PHE A 82 26.43 -10.11 5.49
CA PHE A 82 25.37 -10.95 6.06
C PHE A 82 24.24 -11.27 5.09
N ARG A 83 24.06 -10.46 4.06
CA ARG A 83 22.89 -10.53 3.18
C ARG A 83 23.24 -10.32 1.72
N LYS A 84 22.57 -11.07 0.86
CA LYS A 84 22.65 -10.90 -0.60
C LYS A 84 21.90 -9.65 -1.04
N ALA A 85 22.36 -9.05 -2.14
CA ALA A 85 21.63 -7.99 -2.81
C ALA A 85 20.33 -8.52 -3.44
N TYR A 86 19.27 -7.72 -3.40
CA TYR A 86 18.06 -7.99 -4.18
C TYR A 86 17.25 -6.70 -4.39
N LYS A 87 16.42 -6.69 -5.40
CA LYS A 87 15.44 -5.64 -5.68
C LYS A 87 14.05 -6.11 -5.27
N GLY A 88 13.36 -5.34 -4.47
CA GLY A 88 11.99 -5.58 -4.05
C GLY A 88 11.08 -4.39 -4.29
N ILE A 89 9.78 -4.63 -4.21
CA ILE A 89 8.75 -3.62 -4.10
C ILE A 89 8.22 -3.64 -2.68
N GLN A 90 8.19 -2.49 -2.04
CA GLN A 90 7.55 -2.33 -0.73
C GLN A 90 6.19 -1.67 -0.89
N ILE A 91 5.13 -2.37 -0.50
CA ILE A 91 3.80 -1.75 -0.37
C ILE A 91 3.77 -0.93 0.92
N GLU A 92 3.52 0.35 0.80
CA GLU A 92 3.38 1.23 1.96
C GLU A 92 1.93 1.30 2.44
N HIS A 93 1.00 1.57 1.52
CA HIS A 93 -0.43 1.59 1.80
C HIS A 93 -1.22 0.96 0.65
N ILE A 94 -2.28 0.24 0.99
CA ILE A 94 -3.36 -0.11 0.07
C ILE A 94 -4.69 0.16 0.77
N CYS A 95 -5.59 0.83 0.07
CA CYS A 95 -6.90 1.19 0.61
C CYS A 95 -7.96 1.06 -0.48
N ILE A 96 -9.05 0.39 -0.15
CA ILE A 96 -10.28 0.38 -0.96
C ILE A 96 -11.39 0.98 -0.09
N LYS A 97 -12.13 1.93 -0.62
CA LYS A 97 -13.32 2.49 0.05
C LYS A 97 -14.27 1.37 0.46
N LYS A 98 -14.87 1.50 1.62
CA LYS A 98 -15.71 0.45 2.24
C LYS A 98 -16.78 -0.10 1.29
N GLU A 99 -17.46 0.78 0.57
CA GLU A 99 -18.52 0.43 -0.36
C GLU A 99 -18.07 -0.33 -1.63
N TYR A 100 -16.75 -0.36 -1.88
CA TYR A 100 -16.15 -1.05 -3.04
C TYR A 100 -15.30 -2.25 -2.65
N ARG A 101 -15.37 -2.69 -1.38
CA ARG A 101 -14.61 -3.86 -0.90
C ARG A 101 -15.29 -5.17 -1.28
N ASN A 102 -14.51 -6.26 -1.22
CA ASN A 102 -14.95 -7.65 -1.44
C ASN A 102 -15.48 -7.94 -2.85
N ILE A 103 -15.09 -7.15 -3.83
CA ILE A 103 -15.43 -7.34 -5.25
C ILE A 103 -14.20 -7.41 -6.17
N GLY A 104 -13.02 -7.60 -5.59
CA GLY A 104 -11.78 -7.90 -6.31
C GLY A 104 -10.92 -6.69 -6.68
N TYR A 105 -11.26 -5.48 -6.27
CA TYR A 105 -10.50 -4.29 -6.66
C TYR A 105 -9.11 -4.23 -6.00
N GLY A 106 -8.98 -4.70 -4.76
CA GLY A 106 -7.68 -4.82 -4.12
C GLY A 106 -6.74 -5.76 -4.88
N ASN A 107 -7.26 -6.91 -5.32
CA ASN A 107 -6.49 -7.85 -6.14
C ASN A 107 -6.06 -7.23 -7.48
N LYS A 108 -6.93 -6.47 -8.13
CA LYS A 108 -6.59 -5.76 -9.38
C LYS A 108 -5.46 -4.75 -9.18
N LEU A 109 -5.46 -4.00 -8.07
CA LEU A 109 -4.35 -3.11 -7.74
C LEU A 109 -3.05 -3.88 -7.50
N MET A 110 -3.10 -4.99 -6.76
CA MET A 110 -1.93 -5.82 -6.49
C MET A 110 -1.39 -6.48 -7.77
N ASP A 111 -2.25 -6.88 -8.69
CA ASP A 111 -1.84 -7.40 -10.00
C ASP A 111 -1.07 -6.34 -10.79
N SER A 112 -1.52 -5.09 -10.77
CA SER A 112 -0.81 -3.98 -11.42
C SER A 112 0.57 -3.72 -10.80
N VAL A 113 0.68 -3.83 -9.48
CA VAL A 113 1.99 -3.75 -8.79
C VAL A 113 2.89 -4.91 -9.19
N GLN A 114 2.34 -6.12 -9.31
CA GLN A 114 3.10 -7.29 -9.74
C GLN A 114 3.60 -7.16 -11.18
N GLU A 115 2.80 -6.64 -12.08
CA GLU A 115 3.23 -6.33 -13.46
C GLU A 115 4.40 -5.34 -13.46
N TYR A 116 4.30 -4.28 -12.67
CA TYR A 116 5.39 -3.32 -12.51
C TYR A 116 6.65 -3.98 -11.93
N ALA A 117 6.52 -4.78 -10.88
CA ALA A 117 7.62 -5.51 -10.25
C ALA A 117 8.35 -6.41 -11.27
N ASN A 118 7.60 -7.15 -12.07
CA ASN A 118 8.16 -7.98 -13.14
C ASN A 118 8.91 -7.15 -14.18
N LYS A 119 8.34 -6.02 -14.58
CA LYS A 119 8.95 -5.12 -15.58
C LYS A 119 10.32 -4.59 -15.13
N ILE A 120 10.50 -4.27 -13.86
CA ILE A 120 11.76 -3.74 -13.32
C ILE A 120 12.72 -4.82 -12.83
N GLY A 121 12.34 -6.09 -12.90
CA GLY A 121 13.16 -7.21 -12.43
C GLY A 121 13.21 -7.34 -10.91
N ALA A 122 12.19 -6.89 -10.20
CA ALA A 122 12.05 -7.13 -8.77
C ALA A 122 11.80 -8.63 -8.50
N THR A 123 12.40 -9.15 -7.44
CA THR A 123 12.30 -10.57 -7.09
C THR A 123 11.22 -10.87 -6.06
N GLN A 124 10.71 -9.84 -5.37
CA GLN A 124 9.63 -9.99 -4.39
C GLN A 124 8.88 -8.68 -4.16
N ILE A 125 7.65 -8.82 -3.69
CA ILE A 125 6.84 -7.72 -3.16
C ILE A 125 6.73 -7.92 -1.66
N GLU A 126 7.01 -6.88 -0.90
CA GLU A 126 7.10 -6.89 0.55
C GLU A 126 6.05 -5.96 1.14
N LEU A 127 5.53 -6.31 2.29
CA LEU A 127 4.62 -5.47 3.06
C LEU A 127 4.60 -5.89 4.53
N SER A 128 4.04 -5.03 5.36
CA SER A 128 3.69 -5.39 6.73
C SER A 128 2.24 -5.02 7.01
N TYR A 129 1.59 -5.76 7.88
CA TYR A 129 0.27 -5.44 8.40
C TYR A 129 0.23 -5.67 9.91
N TRP A 130 -0.61 -4.91 10.57
CA TRP A 130 -0.78 -5.02 12.02
C TRP A 130 -1.59 -6.27 12.36
N GLU A 131 -1.21 -6.93 13.44
CA GLU A 131 -1.75 -8.25 13.80
C GLU A 131 -3.27 -8.28 14.01
N LEU A 132 -3.86 -7.20 14.53
CA LEU A 132 -5.31 -7.07 14.67
C LEU A 132 -6.04 -6.80 13.35
N ASN A 133 -5.33 -6.55 12.27
CA ASN A 133 -5.92 -6.35 10.94
C ASN A 133 -6.13 -7.70 10.25
N THR A 134 -7.12 -8.45 10.72
CA THR A 134 -7.42 -9.80 10.23
C THR A 134 -7.93 -9.81 8.79
N GLU A 135 -8.56 -8.73 8.33
CA GLU A 135 -8.98 -8.57 6.94
C GLU A 135 -7.77 -8.47 6.01
N ALA A 136 -6.77 -7.67 6.39
CA ALA A 136 -5.52 -7.57 5.63
C ALA A 136 -4.76 -8.92 5.62
N GLU A 137 -4.65 -9.59 6.75
CA GLU A 137 -4.02 -10.92 6.83
C GLU A 137 -4.66 -11.89 5.84
N ARG A 138 -5.97 -11.98 5.84
CA ARG A 138 -6.74 -12.86 4.93
C ARG A 138 -6.51 -12.47 3.48
N PHE A 139 -6.59 -11.18 3.17
CA PHE A 139 -6.38 -10.66 1.82
C PHE A 139 -5.00 -11.05 1.27
N TYR A 140 -3.94 -10.79 2.03
CA TYR A 140 -2.58 -11.09 1.59
C TYR A 140 -2.30 -12.60 1.52
N LYS A 141 -2.79 -13.38 2.48
CA LYS A 141 -2.67 -14.83 2.46
C LYS A 141 -3.33 -15.43 1.20
N ASN A 142 -4.54 -14.98 0.86
CA ASN A 142 -5.25 -15.42 -0.35
C ASN A 142 -4.55 -14.98 -1.63
N ALA A 143 -3.81 -13.87 -1.60
CA ALA A 143 -3.00 -13.38 -2.72
C ALA A 143 -1.62 -14.07 -2.84
N GLY A 144 -1.32 -15.06 -2.00
CA GLY A 144 -0.08 -15.84 -2.06
C GLY A 144 1.06 -15.30 -1.21
N TYR A 145 0.83 -14.29 -0.37
CA TYR A 145 1.85 -13.77 0.54
C TYR A 145 2.07 -14.71 1.72
N LYS A 146 3.33 -14.87 2.11
CA LYS A 146 3.76 -15.68 3.25
C LYS A 146 4.52 -14.84 4.24
N ARG A 147 4.37 -15.13 5.51
CA ARG A 147 5.17 -14.50 6.57
C ARG A 147 6.64 -14.88 6.41
N ASN A 148 7.52 -13.88 6.49
CA ASN A 148 8.95 -14.08 6.39
C ASN A 148 9.69 -13.62 7.64
N ILE A 149 9.25 -12.49 8.24
CA ILE A 149 9.86 -11.91 9.44
C ILE A 149 8.76 -11.65 10.47
N SER A 150 9.05 -11.91 11.74
CA SER A 150 8.19 -11.50 12.85
C SER A 150 8.79 -10.29 13.55
N PHE A 151 8.02 -9.22 13.65
CA PHE A 151 8.35 -8.05 14.45
C PHE A 151 7.71 -8.20 15.83
N VAL A 152 8.51 -8.19 16.88
CA VAL A 152 8.04 -8.42 18.25
C VAL A 152 8.43 -7.27 19.14
N VAL A 153 7.58 -6.91 20.09
CA VAL A 153 7.80 -5.81 21.03
C VAL A 153 7.60 -6.26 22.47
N LYS A 154 8.36 -5.64 23.35
CA LYS A 154 8.13 -5.70 24.80
C LYS A 154 7.99 -4.27 25.30
N LYS A 155 6.83 -3.92 25.84
CA LYS A 155 6.63 -2.60 26.45
C LYS A 155 7.36 -2.54 27.81
N LEU A 156 7.96 -1.39 28.09
CA LEU A 156 8.67 -1.11 29.33
C LEU A 156 7.83 -0.25 30.27
#